data_7e508273360ff5eba186dd3f8861d575
#
_entry.id   7e508273360ff5eba186dd3f8861d575
#
_cell.length_a   1.000
_cell.length_b   1.000
_cell.length_c   1.000
_cell.angle_alpha   90.00
_cell.angle_beta   90.00
_cell.angle_gamma   90.00
#
_symmetry.space_group_name_H-M   'P 1'
#
loop_
_entity.id
_entity.type
_entity.pdbx_description
1 polymer ?
#
loop_
_entity_poly.entity_id
_entity_poly.type
_entity_poly.pdbx_seq_one_letter_code
_entity_poly.pdbx_strand_id
1 'polypeptide(L)'
;MKTKQAVNPYMPSWEYVPDAEPHVVGDRVYVYGSHDIFNGLNFCLGDYVCWSAPIDDLGNWRYEGCIYKREQDPAAPRIRLTNGLAAPDMVQGSDGRFYLYYFMGGTKMISVAVCDEPAGKYEFYGYVKYSDGVAIGKKNEPFQFDPGIFMDETGNCICTQALHWQETRSFWMAPNQQSMDRCVLNSILLIC
;
A
#
# COMPACT_ATOMS: atom_id res chain seq x y z
N MET A 1 20.49 -20.96 20.03
CA MET A 1 19.99 -19.58 20.18
C MET A 1 18.66 -19.64 20.91
N LYS A 2 18.44 -18.81 21.95
CA LYS A 2 17.09 -18.64 22.49
C LYS A 2 16.35 -17.69 21.54
N THR A 3 15.41 -18.20 20.77
CA THR A 3 14.51 -17.37 19.99
C THR A 3 13.67 -16.53 20.94
N LYS A 4 13.73 -15.21 20.82
CA LYS A 4 12.82 -14.33 21.52
C LYS A 4 11.44 -14.44 20.87
N GLN A 5 10.43 -14.68 21.68
CA GLN A 5 9.06 -14.80 21.20
C GLN A 5 8.53 -13.42 20.82
N ALA A 6 8.01 -13.30 19.61
CA ALA A 6 7.21 -12.12 19.22
C ALA A 6 5.93 -12.08 20.06
N VAL A 7 5.50 -10.88 20.42
CA VAL A 7 4.27 -10.64 21.19
C VAL A 7 3.31 -9.80 20.36
N ASN A 8 2.02 -9.92 20.66
CA ASN A 8 0.99 -9.10 20.05
C ASN A 8 0.31 -8.26 21.16
N PRO A 9 0.21 -6.93 21.02
CA PRO A 9 0.65 -6.13 19.87
C PRO A 9 2.18 -6.03 19.79
N TYR A 10 2.71 -6.03 18.56
CA TYR A 10 4.15 -5.91 18.33
C TYR A 10 4.62 -4.47 18.13
N MET A 11 3.71 -3.56 17.77
CA MET A 11 3.96 -2.12 17.71
C MET A 11 3.52 -1.39 18.98
N PRO A 12 4.03 -0.19 19.25
CA PRO A 12 3.58 0.63 20.37
C PRO A 12 2.08 0.94 20.28
N SER A 13 1.42 1.06 21.43
CA SER A 13 -0.04 1.27 21.52
C SER A 13 -0.54 2.61 20.97
N TRP A 14 0.36 3.53 20.66
CA TRP A 14 0.07 4.83 20.05
C TRP A 14 0.23 4.83 18.53
N GLU A 15 0.72 3.73 17.95
CA GLU A 15 0.93 3.59 16.51
C GLU A 15 -0.23 2.83 15.86
N TYR A 16 -0.74 3.35 14.75
CA TYR A 16 -1.90 2.81 14.04
C TYR A 16 -1.55 2.61 12.57
N VAL A 17 -1.06 1.41 12.24
CA VAL A 17 -0.65 1.01 10.88
C VAL A 17 -1.55 -0.15 10.42
N PRO A 18 -2.80 0.15 9.98
CA PRO A 18 -3.67 -0.87 9.40
C PRO A 18 -3.21 -1.29 8.01
N ASP A 19 -3.77 -2.40 7.51
CA ASP A 19 -3.50 -2.96 6.17
C ASP A 19 -1.99 -3.18 5.94
N ALA A 20 -1.29 -3.66 6.97
CA ALA A 20 0.16 -3.70 6.99
C ALA A 20 0.69 -4.96 6.29
N GLU A 21 1.56 -4.76 5.29
CA GLU A 21 2.23 -5.82 4.54
C GLU A 21 3.69 -5.98 5.02
N PRO A 22 4.07 -7.19 5.52
CA PRO A 22 5.42 -7.46 5.96
C PRO A 22 6.30 -8.00 4.83
N HIS A 23 7.49 -7.44 4.65
CA HIS A 23 8.47 -7.88 3.68
C HIS A 23 9.83 -8.15 4.32
N VAL A 24 10.48 -9.24 3.90
CA VAL A 24 11.83 -9.57 4.33
C VAL A 24 12.83 -9.01 3.33
N VAL A 25 13.73 -8.14 3.82
CA VAL A 25 14.85 -7.63 3.03
C VAL A 25 16.13 -7.81 3.85
N GLY A 26 17.04 -8.60 3.32
CA GLY A 26 18.25 -8.98 4.04
C GLY A 26 17.95 -9.75 5.33
N ASP A 27 18.40 -9.24 6.46
CA ASP A 27 18.22 -9.83 7.79
C ASP A 27 17.06 -9.19 8.59
N ARG A 28 16.22 -8.38 7.96
CA ARG A 28 15.13 -7.64 8.61
C ARG A 28 13.78 -7.86 7.97
N VAL A 29 12.74 -7.80 8.80
CA VAL A 29 11.35 -7.65 8.38
C VAL A 29 11.00 -6.17 8.39
N TYR A 30 10.47 -5.66 7.32
CA TYR A 30 9.91 -4.31 7.18
C TYR A 30 8.40 -4.40 7.06
N VAL A 31 7.70 -3.45 7.67
CA VAL A 31 6.23 -3.37 7.61
C VAL A 31 5.83 -2.06 6.98
N TYR A 32 5.04 -2.18 5.92
CA TYR A 32 4.44 -1.08 5.18
C TYR A 32 2.93 -1.15 5.34
N GLY A 33 2.29 -0.05 5.66
CA GLY A 33 0.84 -0.04 5.85
C GLY A 33 0.26 1.36 5.74
N SER A 34 -1.05 1.44 5.69
CA SER A 34 -1.77 2.69 5.87
C SER A 34 -1.38 3.31 7.21
N HIS A 35 -1.59 4.60 7.37
CA HIS A 35 -1.28 5.26 8.64
C HIS A 35 -2.46 6.09 9.13
N ASP A 36 -3.04 5.67 10.25
CA ASP A 36 -4.16 6.35 10.86
C ASP A 36 -3.69 7.42 11.85
N ILE A 37 -4.51 8.45 12.01
CA ILE A 37 -4.30 9.51 12.99
C ILE A 37 -5.31 9.32 14.13
N PHE A 38 -4.82 9.27 15.37
CA PHE A 38 -5.68 9.18 16.55
C PHE A 38 -6.76 10.26 16.54
N ASN A 39 -8.02 9.88 16.71
CA ASN A 39 -9.20 10.75 16.56
C ASN A 39 -9.31 11.47 15.20
N GLY A 40 -8.67 10.95 14.15
CA GLY A 40 -8.87 11.44 12.80
C GLY A 40 -10.31 11.33 12.34
N LEU A 41 -10.73 12.25 11.45
CA LEU A 41 -12.10 12.26 10.91
C LEU A 41 -12.34 11.11 9.91
N ASN A 42 -11.28 10.44 9.46
CA ASN A 42 -11.31 9.32 8.53
C ASN A 42 -10.07 8.43 8.74
N PHE A 43 -10.04 7.26 8.11
CA PHE A 43 -8.88 6.37 8.07
C PHE A 43 -7.83 6.82 7.04
N CYS A 44 -6.60 6.34 7.15
CA CYS A 44 -5.47 6.54 6.22
C CYS A 44 -5.10 8.02 6.00
N LEU A 45 -5.27 8.88 7.01
CA LEU A 45 -4.97 10.31 6.89
C LEU A 45 -3.50 10.66 7.13
N GLY A 46 -2.71 9.72 7.66
CA GLY A 46 -1.28 9.87 7.91
C GLY A 46 -0.44 9.71 6.63
N ASP A 47 0.80 10.19 6.70
CA ASP A 47 1.83 9.87 5.71
C ASP A 47 2.36 8.46 5.96
N TYR A 48 2.86 7.73 4.95
CA TYR A 48 3.39 6.39 5.16
C TYR A 48 4.62 6.41 6.05
N VAL A 49 4.60 5.54 7.03
CA VAL A 49 5.71 5.25 7.93
C VAL A 49 6.19 3.82 7.71
N CYS A 50 7.41 3.52 8.13
CA CYS A 50 7.94 2.18 8.10
C CYS A 50 8.46 1.77 9.47
N TRP A 51 8.22 0.53 9.83
CA TRP A 51 8.75 -0.14 10.99
C TRP A 51 9.53 -1.37 10.56
N SER A 52 10.60 -1.71 11.28
CA SER A 52 11.36 -2.92 10.98
C SER A 52 11.86 -3.62 12.24
N ALA A 53 12.09 -4.94 12.12
CA ALA A 53 12.70 -5.75 13.17
C ALA A 53 13.70 -6.75 12.57
N PRO A 54 14.75 -7.17 13.32
CA PRO A 54 15.57 -8.30 12.90
C PRO A 54 14.73 -9.58 12.77
N ILE A 55 14.99 -10.42 11.77
CA ILE A 55 14.26 -11.67 11.55
C ILE A 55 14.35 -12.60 12.77
N ASP A 56 15.48 -12.59 13.46
CA ASP A 56 15.73 -13.42 14.63
C ASP A 56 15.26 -12.79 15.95
N ASP A 57 14.75 -11.55 15.93
CA ASP A 57 14.23 -10.84 17.11
C ASP A 57 13.01 -9.97 16.75
N LEU A 58 11.88 -10.60 16.40
CA LEU A 58 10.62 -9.91 16.07
C LEU A 58 9.96 -9.21 17.27
N GLY A 59 10.61 -9.19 18.42
CA GLY A 59 10.22 -8.35 19.57
C GLY A 59 10.94 -7.00 19.60
N ASN A 60 11.90 -6.76 18.70
CA ASN A 60 12.75 -5.57 18.69
C ASN A 60 12.45 -4.68 17.48
N TRP A 61 11.25 -4.10 17.47
CA TRP A 61 10.80 -3.20 16.41
C TRP A 61 11.42 -1.82 16.54
N ARG A 62 11.83 -1.28 15.40
CA ARG A 62 12.41 0.06 15.26
C ARG A 62 11.55 0.90 14.30
N TYR A 63 11.28 2.13 14.69
CA TYR A 63 10.67 3.14 13.83
C TYR A 63 11.71 3.66 12.82
N GLU A 64 11.46 3.46 11.54
CA GLU A 64 12.34 3.91 10.46
C GLU A 64 12.01 5.35 10.02
N GLY A 65 10.83 5.82 10.37
CA GLY A 65 10.38 7.18 10.06
C GLY A 65 9.30 7.23 8.98
N CYS A 66 8.93 8.45 8.63
CA CYS A 66 8.05 8.70 7.48
C CYS A 66 8.83 8.42 6.20
N ILE A 67 8.32 7.50 5.36
CA ILE A 67 8.96 7.07 4.11
C ILE A 67 8.38 7.76 2.88
N TYR A 68 7.10 8.15 2.90
CA TYR A 68 6.44 8.81 1.79
C TYR A 68 5.33 9.74 2.28
N LYS A 69 5.28 10.96 1.74
CA LYS A 69 4.27 11.95 2.09
C LYS A 69 3.21 12.04 1.02
N ARG A 70 1.97 12.19 1.46
CA ARG A 70 0.80 12.32 0.58
C ARG A 70 0.97 13.41 -0.48
N GLU A 71 1.55 14.55 -0.13
CA GLU A 71 1.74 15.68 -1.04
C GLU A 71 2.72 15.41 -2.19
N GLN A 72 3.47 14.32 -2.12
CA GLN A 72 4.37 13.91 -3.20
C GLN A 72 3.62 13.31 -4.39
N ASP A 73 2.38 12.79 -4.17
CA ASP A 73 1.54 12.31 -5.28
C ASP A 73 0.88 13.50 -6.00
N PRO A 74 1.09 13.65 -7.32
CA PRO A 74 0.49 14.74 -8.10
C PRO A 74 -1.04 14.74 -8.11
N ALA A 75 -1.66 13.57 -7.89
CA ALA A 75 -3.11 13.42 -7.82
C ALA A 75 -3.67 13.66 -6.39
N ALA A 76 -2.81 13.96 -5.42
CA ALA A 76 -3.24 14.16 -4.05
C ALA A 76 -4.27 15.30 -3.96
N PRO A 77 -5.48 15.04 -3.43
CA PRO A 77 -6.48 16.09 -3.23
C PRO A 77 -5.95 17.15 -2.27
N ARG A 78 -6.29 18.41 -2.50
CA ARG A 78 -5.85 19.53 -1.65
C ARG A 78 -6.38 19.46 -0.21
N ILE A 79 -7.50 18.76 -0.01
CA ILE A 79 -8.13 18.61 1.31
C ILE A 79 -7.77 17.25 1.89
N ARG A 80 -7.07 17.21 3.02
CA ARG A 80 -6.64 15.99 3.72
C ARG A 80 -7.76 15.22 4.42
N LEU A 81 -8.93 15.81 4.60
CA LEU A 81 -9.97 15.25 5.47
C LEU A 81 -10.70 14.03 4.92
N THR A 82 -10.59 13.75 3.64
CA THR A 82 -11.42 12.73 2.98
C THR A 82 -10.64 11.66 2.24
N ASN A 83 -9.36 11.86 1.99
CA ASN A 83 -8.60 11.01 1.08
C ASN A 83 -7.17 10.85 1.59
N GLY A 84 -6.81 9.63 1.94
CA GLY A 84 -5.51 9.27 2.48
C GLY A 84 -4.70 8.36 1.57
N LEU A 85 -3.51 8.04 2.04
CA LEU A 85 -2.65 7.01 1.49
C LEU A 85 -3.08 5.66 2.06
N ALA A 86 -3.59 4.74 1.23
CA ALA A 86 -4.21 3.51 1.69
C ALA A 86 -3.52 2.26 1.14
N ALA A 87 -3.49 1.21 1.97
CA ALA A 87 -3.10 -0.16 1.66
C ALA A 87 -1.89 -0.26 0.72
N PRO A 88 -0.68 0.15 1.16
CA PRO A 88 0.52 0.05 0.34
C PRO A 88 1.06 -1.37 0.36
N ASP A 89 1.64 -1.81 -0.74
CA ASP A 89 2.45 -3.00 -0.82
C ASP A 89 3.79 -2.71 -1.52
N MET A 90 4.84 -3.44 -1.18
CA MET A 90 6.19 -3.15 -1.62
C MET A 90 6.82 -4.35 -2.32
N VAL A 91 7.59 -4.10 -3.37
CA VAL A 91 8.43 -5.12 -4.02
C VAL A 91 9.81 -4.56 -4.34
N GLN A 92 10.83 -5.40 -4.26
CA GLN A 92 12.14 -5.08 -4.81
C GLN A 92 12.18 -5.44 -6.29
N GLY A 93 12.47 -4.46 -7.13
CA GLY A 93 12.62 -4.64 -8.58
C GLY A 93 13.92 -5.35 -8.95
N SER A 94 14.01 -5.83 -10.18
CA SER A 94 15.22 -6.45 -10.74
C SER A 94 16.42 -5.51 -10.83
N ASP A 95 16.17 -4.20 -10.81
CA ASP A 95 17.19 -3.14 -10.74
C ASP A 95 17.71 -2.87 -9.32
N GLY A 96 17.20 -3.62 -8.33
CA GLY A 96 17.57 -3.52 -6.92
C GLY A 96 16.85 -2.43 -6.14
N ARG A 97 16.06 -1.58 -6.79
CA ARG A 97 15.27 -0.54 -6.13
C ARG A 97 13.99 -1.11 -5.54
N PHE A 98 13.40 -0.35 -4.61
CA PHE A 98 12.17 -0.71 -3.91
C PHE A 98 11.02 0.12 -4.45
N TYR A 99 9.94 -0.54 -4.85
CA TYR A 99 8.74 0.06 -5.45
C TYR A 99 7.57 -0.12 -4.51
N LEU A 100 7.01 0.98 -4.04
CA LEU A 100 5.84 1.03 -3.17
C LEU A 100 4.60 1.32 -4.01
N TYR A 101 3.73 0.34 -4.16
CA TYR A 101 2.44 0.48 -4.83
C TYR A 101 1.40 0.85 -3.79
N TYR A 102 0.54 1.79 -4.11
CA TYR A 102 -0.45 2.26 -3.16
C TYR A 102 -1.68 2.84 -3.84
N PHE A 103 -2.74 2.93 -3.08
CA PHE A 103 -3.95 3.63 -3.48
C PHE A 103 -4.00 5.02 -2.86
N MET A 104 -4.22 6.03 -3.70
CA MET A 104 -4.51 7.39 -3.25
C MET A 104 -6.02 7.60 -3.22
N GLY A 105 -6.59 7.80 -2.04
CA GLY A 105 -8.01 8.08 -1.87
C GLY A 105 -8.48 9.27 -2.72
N GLY A 106 -9.63 9.12 -3.36
CA GLY A 106 -10.18 10.12 -4.29
C GLY A 106 -9.68 9.97 -5.74
N THR A 107 -8.75 9.04 -6.00
CA THR A 107 -8.39 8.61 -7.36
C THR A 107 -9.05 7.27 -7.68
N LYS A 108 -8.82 6.75 -8.86
CA LYS A 108 -9.20 5.37 -9.26
C LYS A 108 -8.00 4.58 -9.71
N MET A 109 -6.80 5.09 -9.44
CA MET A 109 -5.55 4.58 -9.98
C MET A 109 -4.67 4.04 -8.84
N ILE A 110 -3.89 3.04 -9.15
CA ILE A 110 -2.78 2.61 -8.30
C ILE A 110 -1.57 3.47 -8.64
N SER A 111 -1.04 4.14 -7.63
CA SER A 111 0.18 4.95 -7.70
C SER A 111 1.40 4.12 -7.33
N VAL A 112 2.57 4.54 -7.78
CA VAL A 112 3.86 3.90 -7.48
C VAL A 112 4.84 4.96 -7.02
N ALA A 113 5.53 4.67 -5.92
CA ALA A 113 6.69 5.42 -5.47
C ALA A 113 7.93 4.52 -5.46
N VAL A 114 9.13 5.09 -5.55
CA VAL A 114 10.40 4.34 -5.66
C VAL A 114 11.44 4.88 -4.70
N CYS A 115 12.31 3.99 -4.20
CA CYS A 115 13.44 4.32 -3.36
C CYS A 115 14.60 3.34 -3.59
N ASP A 116 15.82 3.75 -3.30
CA ASP A 116 17.01 2.88 -3.36
C ASP A 116 17.18 2.04 -2.08
N GLU A 117 16.46 2.36 -1.02
CA GLU A 117 16.52 1.69 0.28
C GLU A 117 15.12 1.25 0.74
N PRO A 118 14.97 0.10 1.45
CA PRO A 118 13.65 -0.42 1.84
C PRO A 118 12.86 0.54 2.74
N ALA A 119 13.54 1.30 3.61
CA ALA A 119 12.92 2.29 4.49
C ALA A 119 13.43 3.72 4.24
N GLY A 120 13.92 4.01 3.03
CA GLY A 120 14.38 5.33 2.64
C GLY A 120 13.25 6.30 2.36
N LYS A 121 13.58 7.42 1.73
CA LYS A 121 12.61 8.42 1.29
C LYS A 121 12.15 8.10 -0.12
N TYR A 122 10.97 7.56 -0.22
CA TYR A 122 10.36 7.25 -1.51
C TYR A 122 9.99 8.53 -2.26
N GLU A 123 10.11 8.48 -3.57
CA GLU A 123 9.71 9.55 -4.48
C GLU A 123 8.62 9.04 -5.42
N PHE A 124 7.69 9.92 -5.81
CA PHE A 124 6.64 9.56 -6.76
C PHE A 124 7.27 9.11 -8.08
N TYR A 125 6.90 7.91 -8.54
CA TYR A 125 7.42 7.32 -9.78
C TYR A 125 6.41 7.38 -10.92
N GLY A 126 5.13 7.10 -10.63
CA GLY A 126 4.10 7.09 -11.65
C GLY A 126 2.81 6.38 -11.24
N TYR A 127 2.04 5.98 -12.22
CA TYR A 127 0.82 5.19 -12.06
C TYR A 127 0.96 3.86 -12.79
N VAL A 128 0.29 2.83 -12.29
CA VAL A 128 0.15 1.56 -13.00
C VAL A 128 -0.57 1.79 -14.33
N LYS A 129 -0.03 1.25 -15.42
CA LYS A 129 -0.50 1.49 -16.79
C LYS A 129 -0.68 0.20 -17.55
N TYR A 130 -1.56 0.24 -18.54
CA TYR A 130 -1.61 -0.76 -19.61
C TYR A 130 -0.38 -0.64 -20.51
N SER A 131 -0.14 -1.66 -21.35
CA SER A 131 0.97 -1.69 -22.31
C SER A 131 0.94 -0.55 -23.35
N ASP A 132 -0.22 0.07 -23.56
CA ASP A 132 -0.41 1.25 -24.41
C ASP A 132 -0.06 2.58 -23.71
N GLY A 133 0.34 2.53 -22.43
CA GLY A 133 0.72 3.68 -21.63
C GLY A 133 -0.46 4.39 -20.93
N VAL A 134 -1.68 3.90 -21.09
CA VAL A 134 -2.87 4.46 -20.43
C VAL A 134 -2.90 3.99 -18.98
N ALA A 135 -3.07 4.90 -18.01
CA ALA A 135 -3.21 4.53 -16.60
C ALA A 135 -4.48 3.72 -16.37
N ILE A 136 -4.35 2.63 -15.60
CA ILE A 136 -5.47 1.79 -15.17
C ILE A 136 -6.35 2.59 -14.20
N GLY A 137 -7.67 2.39 -14.26
CA GLY A 137 -8.63 3.08 -13.40
C GLY A 137 -9.11 4.43 -13.93
N LYS A 138 -8.93 4.72 -15.21
CA LYS A 138 -9.50 5.91 -15.87
C LYS A 138 -11.02 5.81 -16.03
N LYS A 139 -11.59 6.84 -16.66
CA LYS A 139 -13.03 6.99 -16.88
C LYS A 139 -13.65 5.72 -17.49
N ASN A 140 -14.71 5.19 -16.87
CA ASN A 140 -15.46 3.98 -17.22
C ASN A 140 -14.76 2.64 -16.87
N GLU A 141 -13.72 2.67 -16.06
CA GLU A 141 -13.13 1.46 -15.50
C GLU A 141 -13.56 1.25 -14.04
N PRO A 142 -13.50 0.01 -13.54
CA PRO A 142 -13.69 -0.26 -12.13
C PRO A 142 -12.74 0.55 -11.26
N PHE A 143 -13.18 0.84 -10.05
CA PHE A 143 -12.32 1.47 -9.06
C PHE A 143 -11.23 0.50 -8.64
N GLN A 144 -9.96 0.92 -8.70
CA GLN A 144 -8.79 0.14 -8.35
C GLN A 144 -8.34 0.52 -6.94
N PHE A 145 -8.13 -0.45 -6.06
CA PHE A 145 -7.64 -0.22 -4.70
C PHE A 145 -6.97 -1.49 -4.15
N ASP A 146 -6.31 -1.37 -3.01
CA ASP A 146 -5.61 -2.44 -2.31
C ASP A 146 -4.71 -3.28 -3.23
N PRO A 147 -3.62 -2.68 -3.76
CA PRO A 147 -2.68 -3.42 -4.58
C PRO A 147 -1.94 -4.47 -3.75
N GLY A 148 -1.79 -5.68 -4.28
CA GLY A 148 -0.87 -6.69 -3.80
C GLY A 148 0.17 -6.97 -4.88
N ILE A 149 1.45 -6.92 -4.56
CA ILE A 149 2.54 -7.00 -5.54
C ILE A 149 3.41 -8.22 -5.30
N PHE A 150 3.69 -8.94 -6.35
CA PHE A 150 4.55 -10.10 -6.31
C PHE A 150 5.53 -10.10 -7.50
N MET A 151 6.79 -10.42 -7.24
CA MET A 151 7.79 -10.67 -8.27
C MET A 151 7.95 -12.18 -8.45
N ASP A 152 7.70 -12.68 -9.66
CA ASP A 152 7.89 -14.09 -9.96
C ASP A 152 9.38 -14.45 -10.16
N GLU A 153 9.68 -15.75 -10.23
CA GLU A 153 11.05 -16.27 -10.41
C GLU A 153 11.69 -15.84 -11.74
N THR A 154 10.90 -15.38 -12.71
CA THR A 154 11.38 -14.89 -14.01
C THR A 154 11.61 -13.40 -14.03
N GLY A 155 11.32 -12.69 -12.93
CA GLY A 155 11.48 -11.25 -12.78
C GLY A 155 10.28 -10.44 -13.31
N ASN A 156 9.13 -11.09 -13.55
CA ASN A 156 7.91 -10.37 -13.87
C ASN A 156 7.23 -9.87 -12.60
N CYS A 157 6.83 -8.62 -12.61
CA CYS A 157 6.02 -8.05 -11.56
C CYS A 157 4.54 -8.35 -11.82
N ILE A 158 3.90 -9.02 -10.86
CA ILE A 158 2.47 -9.33 -10.89
C ILE A 158 1.78 -8.42 -9.89
N CYS A 159 0.85 -7.59 -10.37
CA CYS A 159 0.01 -6.77 -9.52
C CYS A 159 -1.39 -7.36 -9.45
N THR A 160 -1.83 -7.68 -8.26
CA THR A 160 -3.23 -7.98 -7.95
C THR A 160 -3.86 -6.76 -7.31
N GLN A 161 -5.16 -6.58 -7.47
CA GLN A 161 -5.86 -5.44 -6.91
C GLN A 161 -7.33 -5.77 -6.68
N ALA A 162 -7.92 -5.19 -5.66
CA ALA A 162 -9.35 -5.25 -5.48
C ALA A 162 -10.03 -4.31 -6.48
N LEU A 163 -11.15 -4.75 -7.04
CA LEU A 163 -11.95 -4.01 -8.01
C LEU A 163 -13.33 -3.75 -7.44
N HIS A 164 -13.82 -2.52 -7.56
CA HIS A 164 -15.18 -2.16 -7.20
C HIS A 164 -15.89 -1.49 -8.37
N TRP A 165 -17.00 -2.09 -8.84
CA TRP A 165 -17.92 -1.44 -9.76
C TRP A 165 -18.82 -0.49 -8.98
N GLN A 166 -18.65 0.81 -9.15
CA GLN A 166 -19.64 1.77 -8.66
C GLN A 166 -20.90 1.67 -9.51
N GLU A 167 -21.88 0.93 -9.05
CA GLU A 167 -23.26 1.29 -9.34
C GLU A 167 -23.55 2.60 -8.59
N THR A 168 -23.95 3.62 -9.32
CA THR A 168 -24.21 4.97 -8.85
C THR A 168 -25.33 5.02 -7.80
N ARG A 169 -25.06 4.60 -6.56
CA ARG A 169 -25.86 4.93 -5.37
C ARG A 169 -25.01 4.83 -4.11
N SER A 170 -24.75 6.01 -3.53
CA SER A 170 -24.37 6.29 -2.12
C SER A 170 -23.60 5.20 -1.35
N PHE A 171 -22.31 5.39 -1.22
CA PHE A 171 -21.32 4.54 -0.54
C PHE A 171 -21.45 4.46 1.00
N TRP A 172 -22.48 5.01 1.62
CA TRP A 172 -22.61 5.13 3.07
C TRP A 172 -23.87 4.49 3.66
N MET A 173 -24.40 3.47 3.05
CA MET A 173 -25.46 2.68 3.68
C MET A 173 -25.06 1.20 3.77
N ALA A 174 -25.25 0.66 4.98
CA ALA A 174 -24.91 -0.66 5.45
C ALA A 174 -24.78 -1.77 4.39
N PRO A 175 -23.79 -2.65 4.50
CA PRO A 175 -23.56 -3.70 3.52
C PRO A 175 -24.74 -4.64 3.49
N ASN A 176 -25.50 -4.61 2.41
CA ASN A 176 -26.39 -5.69 2.09
C ASN A 176 -25.51 -6.84 1.59
N GLN A 177 -25.61 -8.00 2.17
CA GLN A 177 -24.75 -9.18 1.98
C GLN A 177 -24.56 -9.58 0.49
N GLN A 178 -25.43 -9.11 -0.41
CA GLN A 178 -25.35 -9.34 -1.86
C GLN A 178 -24.32 -8.49 -2.61
N SER A 179 -23.70 -7.48 -1.99
CA SER A 179 -22.67 -6.65 -2.65
C SER A 179 -21.25 -7.22 -2.50
N MET A 180 -21.03 -8.15 -1.59
CA MET A 180 -19.71 -8.79 -1.39
C MET A 180 -19.38 -9.86 -2.45
N ASP A 181 -20.37 -10.38 -3.17
CA ASP A 181 -20.19 -11.45 -4.17
C ASP A 181 -19.58 -10.96 -5.50
N ARG A 182 -19.24 -9.67 -5.63
CA ARG A 182 -18.70 -9.08 -6.86
C ARG A 182 -17.30 -8.50 -6.74
N CYS A 183 -16.56 -8.86 -5.72
CA CYS A 183 -15.14 -8.54 -5.68
C CYS A 183 -14.39 -9.53 -6.59
N VAL A 184 -14.04 -9.10 -7.78
CA VAL A 184 -13.24 -9.92 -8.71
C VAL A 184 -11.79 -9.53 -8.54
N LEU A 185 -10.97 -10.48 -8.08
CA LEU A 185 -9.52 -10.36 -8.12
C LEU A 185 -9.06 -10.56 -9.56
N ASN A 186 -8.60 -9.51 -10.21
CA ASN A 186 -7.94 -9.60 -11.50
C ASN A 186 -6.43 -9.49 -11.28
N SER A 187 -5.71 -10.50 -11.76
CA SER A 187 -4.25 -10.43 -11.85
C SER A 187 -3.88 -9.76 -13.16
N ILE A 188 -3.15 -8.65 -13.08
CA ILE A 188 -2.62 -7.96 -14.26
C ILE A 188 -1.11 -8.18 -14.27
N LEU A 189 -0.61 -8.80 -15.34
CA LEU A 189 0.82 -8.90 -15.57
C LEU A 189 1.34 -7.51 -15.94
N LEU A 190 2.15 -6.92 -15.08
CA LEU A 190 2.86 -5.69 -15.34
C LEU A 190 4.29 -6.06 -15.79
N ILE A 191 4.66 -5.60 -16.96
CA ILE A 191 6.07 -5.66 -17.39
C ILE A 191 6.71 -4.40 -16.83
N CYS A 192 7.54 -4.56 -15.79
CA CYS A 192 8.37 -3.50 -15.24
C CYS A 192 9.58 -3.20 -16.14
#